data_3543f59044b74d4270ed3f49bcc90b7f
#
_entry.id   3543f59044b74d4270ed3f49bcc90b7f
#
_cell.length_a   1.000
_cell.length_b   1.000
_cell.length_c   1.000
_cell.angle_alpha   90.00
_cell.angle_beta   90.00
_cell.angle_gamma   90.00
#
_symmetry.space_group_name_H-M   'P 1'
#
loop_
_entity.id
_entity.type
_entity.pdbx_description
1 polymer ?
#
loop_
_entity_poly.entity_id
_entity_poly.type
_entity_poly.pdbx_seq_one_letter_code
_entity_poly.pdbx_strand_id
1 'polypeptide(L)'
;MKSILITFLTAASCISFICTAVQAKPDKVGGVNVPEGRIPQKIKNNKYPRTYYPNTEKLGKKEMRITALGTGMPNQSPSNVAASFLVELGNGEAFLFDLGTGATDRLAGLEVDYSKLDKVFASHLHTDHVGDIAALWVGGWLGGRYKPLQVYGPSGSTPELGTKVHIDHIRAAWAWDVTSRAGTLPNAGGEIVAHEFDYSKIAVIYNKNGVKVTTFPAIHIRDGSVSFRLDWKGLSFVFGGDSVPNKWFAKEAKGADVVVHECFFTPEQWVEISGFPYKQAYWVTSQIHTPPEAFGKLMSKVKPRMAVAYHYWNHRDIELDIFEGVRKTYDGPLTMSDDLTVLNVTKDHIEVREVTFNHESWPMGTSKEWDTAPRGEPATGLMKDWLKKGKLEGMVPPPKQSID
;
A
#
# COMPACT_ATOMS: atom_id res chain seq x y z
N MET A 1 -26.12 -89.78 11.54
CA MET A 1 -25.44 -88.74 10.72
C MET A 1 -25.63 -87.41 11.40
N LYS A 2 -24.66 -86.93 12.13
CA LYS A 2 -24.71 -85.65 12.91
C LYS A 2 -23.83 -84.65 12.18
N SER A 3 -24.38 -83.55 11.66
CA SER A 3 -23.69 -82.43 11.07
C SER A 3 -23.18 -81.52 12.18
N ILE A 4 -21.88 -81.28 12.20
CA ILE A 4 -21.24 -80.34 13.07
C ILE A 4 -21.14 -79.02 12.34
N LEU A 5 -21.75 -77.96 12.85
CA LEU A 5 -21.65 -76.56 12.35
C LEU A 5 -20.49 -75.91 13.04
N ILE A 6 -19.45 -75.56 12.29
CA ILE A 6 -18.28 -74.80 12.81
C ILE A 6 -18.53 -73.34 12.50
N THR A 7 -18.74 -72.52 13.53
CA THR A 7 -18.82 -71.05 13.45
C THR A 7 -17.46 -70.43 13.52
N PHE A 8 -16.98 -69.81 12.46
CA PHE A 8 -15.76 -68.97 12.47
C PHE A 8 -16.09 -67.57 12.99
N LEU A 9 -15.61 -67.24 14.15
CA LEU A 9 -15.57 -65.84 14.62
C LEU A 9 -14.29 -65.20 14.06
N THR A 10 -14.47 -64.27 13.10
CA THR A 10 -13.41 -63.43 12.66
C THR A 10 -13.41 -62.17 13.53
N ALA A 11 -12.44 -62.07 14.44
CA ALA A 11 -12.16 -60.84 15.18
C ALA A 11 -11.42 -59.87 14.22
N ALA A 12 -12.10 -58.84 13.73
CA ALA A 12 -11.47 -57.76 13.02
C ALA A 12 -10.85 -56.78 14.04
N SER A 13 -9.52 -56.86 14.22
CA SER A 13 -8.79 -55.88 14.96
C SER A 13 -8.66 -54.60 14.14
N CYS A 14 -9.50 -53.61 14.44
CA CYS A 14 -9.29 -52.22 13.96
C CYS A 14 -8.07 -51.64 14.67
N ILE A 15 -6.90 -51.73 14.05
CA ILE A 15 -5.72 -50.93 14.43
C ILE A 15 -5.97 -49.51 13.94
N SER A 16 -6.45 -48.66 14.85
CA SER A 16 -6.52 -47.22 14.62
C SER A 16 -5.09 -46.71 14.61
N PHE A 17 -4.54 -46.50 13.42
CA PHE A 17 -3.34 -45.68 13.26
C PHE A 17 -3.71 -44.24 13.64
N ILE A 18 -3.47 -43.85 14.89
CA ILE A 18 -3.41 -42.45 15.27
C ILE A 18 -2.12 -41.92 14.63
N CYS A 19 -2.27 -41.40 13.40
CA CYS A 19 -1.21 -40.62 12.77
C CYS A 19 -1.15 -39.30 13.54
N THR A 20 -0.38 -39.25 14.62
CA THR A 20 0.03 -37.99 15.21
C THR A 20 0.91 -37.30 14.18
N ALA A 21 0.31 -36.42 13.38
CA ALA A 21 1.07 -35.51 12.55
C ALA A 21 1.99 -34.73 13.49
N VAL A 22 3.28 -35.05 13.45
CA VAL A 22 4.30 -34.24 14.10
C VAL A 22 4.20 -32.87 13.41
N GLN A 23 3.64 -31.91 14.12
CA GLN A 23 3.59 -30.54 13.64
C GLN A 23 5.03 -30.02 13.63
N ALA A 24 5.64 -30.02 12.46
CA ALA A 24 6.92 -29.35 12.28
C ALA A 24 6.75 -27.88 12.67
N LYS A 25 7.61 -27.39 13.56
CA LYS A 25 7.64 -25.97 13.87
C LYS A 25 8.13 -25.24 12.63
N PRO A 26 7.49 -24.15 12.22
CA PRO A 26 7.96 -23.39 11.07
C PRO A 26 9.40 -22.92 11.33
N ASP A 27 10.27 -23.13 10.34
CA ASP A 27 11.63 -22.64 10.41
C ASP A 27 11.64 -21.11 10.51
N LYS A 28 12.55 -20.59 11.32
CA LYS A 28 12.76 -19.15 11.46
C LYS A 28 13.97 -18.74 10.65
N VAL A 29 13.77 -17.96 9.60
CA VAL A 29 14.84 -17.35 8.83
C VAL A 29 14.84 -15.84 9.10
N GLY A 30 15.95 -15.29 9.60
CA GLY A 30 16.06 -13.88 9.94
C GLY A 30 15.02 -13.36 10.97
N GLY A 31 14.44 -14.25 11.79
CA GLY A 31 13.38 -13.93 12.75
C GLY A 31 11.96 -14.02 12.17
N VAL A 32 11.83 -14.34 10.90
CA VAL A 32 10.54 -14.57 10.20
C VAL A 32 10.17 -16.05 10.31
N ASN A 33 8.89 -16.36 10.55
CA ASN A 33 8.39 -17.72 10.40
C ASN A 33 8.22 -18.01 8.92
N VAL A 34 9.04 -18.91 8.38
CA VAL A 34 8.88 -19.44 7.04
C VAL A 34 7.88 -20.58 7.11
N PRO A 35 6.77 -20.53 6.37
CA PRO A 35 5.83 -21.64 6.34
C PRO A 35 6.46 -22.88 5.73
N GLU A 36 6.53 -23.98 6.47
CA GLU A 36 6.84 -25.28 5.89
C GLU A 36 5.64 -25.84 5.15
N GLY A 37 5.87 -26.25 3.94
CA GLY A 37 4.86 -26.90 3.11
C GLY A 37 3.73 -25.95 2.67
N ARG A 38 2.64 -26.54 2.23
CA ARG A 38 1.57 -25.85 1.50
C ARG A 38 0.56 -25.13 2.39
N ILE A 39 0.48 -25.48 3.67
CA ILE A 39 -0.49 -24.90 4.60
C ILE A 39 0.22 -24.53 5.89
N PRO A 40 0.53 -23.25 6.09
CA PRO A 40 1.11 -22.76 7.33
C PRO A 40 0.25 -23.14 8.54
N GLN A 41 0.91 -23.40 9.68
CA GLN A 41 0.25 -23.78 10.93
C GLN A 41 -0.87 -22.83 11.33
N LYS A 42 -0.71 -21.53 11.05
CA LYS A 42 -1.69 -20.51 11.39
C LYS A 42 -2.95 -20.55 10.55
N ILE A 43 -2.84 -21.01 9.29
CA ILE A 43 -4.01 -21.25 8.45
C ILE A 43 -4.83 -22.40 9.02
N LYS A 44 -4.19 -23.46 9.54
CA LYS A 44 -4.87 -24.56 10.24
C LYS A 44 -5.63 -24.07 11.48
N ASN A 45 -5.12 -23.05 12.13
CA ASN A 45 -5.78 -22.42 13.27
C ASN A 45 -6.74 -21.29 12.89
N ASN A 46 -7.01 -21.07 11.60
CA ASN A 46 -7.83 -19.98 11.05
C ASN A 46 -7.45 -18.58 11.50
N LYS A 47 -6.22 -18.38 11.98
CA LYS A 47 -5.78 -17.06 12.45
C LYS A 47 -5.42 -16.14 11.29
N TYR A 48 -4.78 -16.70 10.26
CA TYR A 48 -4.43 -16.00 9.02
C TYR A 48 -4.67 -16.93 7.84
N PRO A 49 -5.86 -16.91 7.24
CA PRO A 49 -6.10 -17.64 5.98
C PRO A 49 -5.17 -17.10 4.90
N ARG A 50 -4.80 -17.93 3.94
CA ARG A 50 -3.92 -17.55 2.83
C ARG A 50 -4.46 -16.31 2.09
N THR A 51 -5.75 -16.26 1.91
CA THR A 51 -6.44 -15.13 1.31
C THR A 51 -7.01 -14.24 2.41
N TYR A 52 -6.71 -12.97 2.36
CA TYR A 52 -7.32 -11.96 3.20
C TYR A 52 -8.61 -11.46 2.54
N TYR A 53 -9.68 -11.46 3.28
CA TYR A 53 -10.95 -10.83 2.88
C TYR A 53 -11.11 -9.53 3.66
N PRO A 54 -11.29 -8.39 2.99
CA PRO A 54 -11.44 -7.09 3.65
C PRO A 54 -12.50 -7.11 4.75
N ASN A 55 -12.22 -6.39 5.83
CA ASN A 55 -13.09 -6.23 7.00
C ASN A 55 -13.45 -7.52 7.79
N THR A 56 -12.89 -8.70 7.42
CA THR A 56 -13.16 -9.96 8.14
C THR A 56 -12.24 -10.20 9.33
N GLU A 57 -11.14 -9.45 9.44
CA GLU A 57 -10.13 -9.61 10.47
C GLU A 57 -9.80 -8.27 11.13
N LYS A 58 -9.83 -8.25 12.46
CA LYS A 58 -9.35 -7.10 13.23
C LYS A 58 -7.85 -7.25 13.48
N LEU A 59 -7.10 -6.18 13.26
CA LEU A 59 -5.69 -6.13 13.64
C LEU A 59 -5.51 -6.28 15.16
N GLY A 60 -4.54 -7.08 15.55
CA GLY A 60 -4.11 -7.16 16.94
C GLY A 60 -3.53 -5.82 17.41
N LYS A 61 -3.63 -5.54 18.72
CA LYS A 61 -3.18 -4.25 19.32
C LYS A 61 -1.68 -3.93 19.10
N LYS A 62 -0.88 -4.89 18.67
CA LYS A 62 0.56 -4.77 18.35
C LYS A 62 0.87 -5.36 16.98
N GLU A 63 -0.08 -5.29 16.06
CA GLU A 63 0.03 -5.83 14.72
C GLU A 63 -0.05 -4.69 13.70
N MET A 64 0.76 -4.78 12.65
CA MET A 64 0.78 -3.92 11.50
C MET A 64 0.33 -4.73 10.29
N ARG A 65 -0.53 -4.19 9.43
CA ARG A 65 -0.84 -4.73 8.11
C ARG A 65 -0.32 -3.78 7.06
N ILE A 66 0.44 -4.32 6.12
CA ILE A 66 0.95 -3.60 4.97
C ILE A 66 0.29 -4.19 3.74
N THR A 67 -0.36 -3.37 2.94
CA THR A 67 -1.00 -3.78 1.68
C THR A 67 -0.37 -3.01 0.54
N ALA A 68 0.18 -3.72 -0.45
CA ALA A 68 0.61 -3.13 -1.70
C ALA A 68 -0.64 -2.80 -2.52
N LEU A 69 -1.02 -1.54 -2.62
CA LEU A 69 -2.14 -1.09 -3.46
C LEU A 69 -1.73 -1.12 -4.93
N GLY A 70 -0.51 -0.70 -5.21
CA GLY A 70 0.10 -0.74 -6.52
C GLY A 70 1.60 -0.95 -6.42
N THR A 71 2.14 -1.72 -7.35
CA THR A 71 3.56 -2.13 -7.37
C THR A 71 4.26 -1.80 -8.68
N GLY A 72 3.51 -1.20 -9.63
CA GLY A 72 3.99 -0.87 -10.95
C GLY A 72 4.64 0.51 -11.06
N MET A 73 4.82 0.92 -12.29
CA MET A 73 5.51 2.09 -12.78
C MET A 73 4.53 3.04 -13.51
N PRO A 74 4.98 4.14 -14.17
CA PRO A 74 4.10 5.03 -14.91
C PRO A 74 3.25 4.34 -15.99
N ASN A 75 3.77 3.29 -16.63
CA ASN A 75 3.05 2.47 -17.59
C ASN A 75 2.26 1.38 -16.86
N GLN A 76 0.98 1.63 -16.64
CA GLN A 76 0.12 0.80 -15.83
C GLN A 76 -0.63 -0.26 -16.63
N SER A 77 -1.04 -1.32 -15.95
CA SER A 77 -2.04 -2.28 -16.40
C SER A 77 -3.12 -2.47 -15.33
N PRO A 78 -4.27 -3.07 -15.66
CA PRO A 78 -5.30 -3.39 -14.64
C PRO A 78 -4.80 -4.29 -13.50
N SER A 79 -3.77 -5.07 -13.71
CA SER A 79 -3.17 -5.95 -12.68
C SER A 79 -1.94 -5.36 -12.00
N ASN A 80 -1.44 -4.22 -12.46
CA ASN A 80 -0.21 -3.61 -11.98
C ASN A 80 -0.32 -2.08 -12.08
N VAL A 81 -0.99 -1.49 -11.09
CA VAL A 81 -1.14 -0.04 -10.99
C VAL A 81 0.08 0.60 -10.34
N ALA A 82 0.18 1.91 -10.40
CA ALA A 82 1.35 2.65 -9.95
C ALA A 82 1.59 2.55 -8.43
N ALA A 83 2.81 2.85 -8.01
CA ALA A 83 3.32 2.62 -6.66
C ALA A 83 2.46 3.23 -5.54
N SER A 84 2.00 2.41 -4.61
CA SER A 84 1.32 2.84 -3.39
C SER A 84 1.25 1.73 -2.35
N PHE A 85 1.52 2.07 -1.09
CA PHE A 85 1.46 1.13 0.02
C PHE A 85 0.60 1.68 1.17
N LEU A 86 -0.38 0.89 1.60
CA LEU A 86 -1.20 1.17 2.77
C LEU A 86 -0.63 0.46 3.99
N VAL A 87 -0.38 1.20 5.07
CA VAL A 87 0.05 0.66 6.36
C VAL A 87 -1.04 0.93 7.39
N GLU A 88 -1.69 -0.12 7.86
CA GLU A 88 -2.71 -0.08 8.91
C GLU A 88 -2.11 -0.59 10.23
N LEU A 89 -2.41 0.10 11.31
CA LEU A 89 -1.90 -0.22 12.65
C LEU A 89 -3.03 -0.69 13.57
N GLY A 90 -2.73 -1.59 14.48
CA GLY A 90 -3.69 -2.11 15.45
C GLY A 90 -4.22 -1.08 16.48
N ASN A 91 -3.84 0.20 16.37
CA ASN A 91 -4.46 1.32 17.08
C ASN A 91 -5.56 2.02 16.24
N GLY A 92 -5.79 1.54 14.99
CA GLY A 92 -6.80 2.07 14.08
C GLY A 92 -6.32 3.16 13.13
N GLU A 93 -5.05 3.56 13.18
CA GLU A 93 -4.47 4.53 12.24
C GLU A 93 -4.06 3.86 10.93
N ALA A 94 -4.16 4.63 9.84
CA ALA A 94 -3.73 4.25 8.51
C ALA A 94 -2.79 5.30 7.92
N PHE A 95 -1.80 4.84 7.14
CA PHE A 95 -0.76 5.65 6.51
C PHE A 95 -0.58 5.19 5.07
N LEU A 96 -0.61 6.12 4.12
CA LEU A 96 -0.32 5.86 2.72
C LEU A 96 1.11 6.30 2.42
N PHE A 97 1.91 5.41 1.88
CA PHE A 97 3.25 5.69 1.36
C PHE A 97 3.18 5.62 -0.16
N ASP A 98 3.37 6.77 -0.78
CA ASP A 98 3.01 7.10 -2.14
C ASP A 98 1.52 6.84 -2.45
N LEU A 99 1.04 7.45 -3.51
CA LEU A 99 -0.31 7.29 -3.99
C LEU A 99 -0.32 7.48 -5.52
N GLY A 100 0.26 6.52 -6.21
CA GLY A 100 0.32 6.50 -7.66
C GLY A 100 -1.04 6.24 -8.29
N THR A 101 -1.12 6.48 -9.58
CA THR A 101 -2.37 6.37 -10.35
C THR A 101 -2.94 4.94 -10.30
N GLY A 102 -4.23 4.81 -10.03
CA GLY A 102 -4.95 3.54 -9.88
C GLY A 102 -5.05 3.04 -8.43
N ALA A 103 -4.31 3.66 -7.48
CA ALA A 103 -4.33 3.26 -6.08
C ALA A 103 -5.70 3.50 -5.40
N THR A 104 -6.43 4.53 -5.80
CA THR A 104 -7.76 4.83 -5.25
C THR A 104 -8.80 3.76 -5.60
N ASP A 105 -8.73 3.15 -6.77
CA ASP A 105 -9.58 2.01 -7.13
C ASP A 105 -9.29 0.80 -6.22
N ARG A 106 -8.01 0.56 -5.90
CA ARG A 106 -7.62 -0.49 -4.96
C ARG A 106 -8.15 -0.24 -3.55
N LEU A 107 -8.10 1.00 -3.07
CA LEU A 107 -8.67 1.38 -1.77
C LEU A 107 -10.18 1.12 -1.72
N ALA A 108 -10.91 1.42 -2.79
CA ALA A 108 -12.33 1.14 -2.90
C ALA A 108 -12.62 -0.37 -2.83
N GLY A 109 -11.92 -1.17 -3.66
CA GLY A 109 -12.08 -2.62 -3.69
C GLY A 109 -11.65 -3.34 -2.42
N LEU A 110 -10.79 -2.73 -1.61
CA LEU A 110 -10.42 -3.18 -0.28
C LEU A 110 -11.40 -2.73 0.81
N GLU A 111 -12.42 -1.98 0.46
CA GLU A 111 -13.43 -1.46 1.40
C GLU A 111 -12.80 -0.70 2.59
N VAL A 112 -11.70 0.01 2.34
CA VAL A 112 -11.02 0.75 3.40
C VAL A 112 -11.89 1.91 3.84
N ASP A 113 -12.04 2.07 5.15
CA ASP A 113 -12.76 3.19 5.74
C ASP A 113 -12.01 4.51 5.47
N TYR A 114 -12.55 5.32 4.56
CA TYR A 114 -11.93 6.57 4.12
C TYR A 114 -11.80 7.61 5.25
N SER A 115 -12.58 7.51 6.32
CA SER A 115 -12.39 8.36 7.49
C SER A 115 -11.02 8.22 8.14
N LYS A 116 -10.30 7.12 7.87
CA LYS A 116 -8.94 6.84 8.37
C LYS A 116 -7.85 7.28 7.40
N LEU A 117 -8.18 7.54 6.13
CA LEU A 117 -7.24 7.88 5.07
C LEU A 117 -6.99 9.40 5.02
N ASP A 118 -6.36 9.92 6.03
CA ASP A 118 -6.09 11.36 6.18
C ASP A 118 -4.61 11.74 6.02
N LYS A 119 -3.73 10.77 5.70
CA LYS A 119 -2.27 10.99 5.61
C LYS A 119 -1.66 10.29 4.42
N VAL A 120 -0.92 11.04 3.59
CA VAL A 120 -0.09 10.53 2.48
C VAL A 120 1.34 10.99 2.68
N PHE A 121 2.29 10.10 2.50
CA PHE A 121 3.73 10.34 2.56
C PHE A 121 4.31 10.12 1.16
N ALA A 122 4.57 11.20 0.43
CA ALA A 122 5.08 11.16 -0.94
C ALA A 122 6.61 11.11 -0.94
N SER A 123 7.17 10.07 -1.55
CA SER A 123 8.63 9.90 -1.66
C SER A 123 9.25 10.88 -2.64
N HIS A 124 8.57 11.16 -3.73
CA HIS A 124 8.91 12.15 -4.75
C HIS A 124 7.68 12.46 -5.62
N LEU A 125 7.81 13.33 -6.62
CA LEU A 125 6.66 13.88 -7.34
C LEU A 125 6.48 13.33 -8.77
N HIS A 126 6.98 12.13 -9.08
CA HIS A 126 6.60 11.45 -10.31
C HIS A 126 5.11 11.02 -10.26
N THR A 127 4.47 10.96 -11.41
CA THR A 127 3.02 10.67 -11.51
C THR A 127 2.65 9.30 -10.96
N ASP A 128 3.52 8.32 -11.08
CA ASP A 128 3.35 6.97 -10.55
C ASP A 128 3.53 6.87 -9.02
N HIS A 129 3.83 8.00 -8.35
CA HIS A 129 3.92 8.09 -6.88
C HIS A 129 2.93 9.07 -6.27
N VAL A 130 2.35 10.00 -7.07
CA VAL A 130 1.44 11.05 -6.55
C VAL A 130 0.16 11.25 -7.39
N GLY A 131 -0.02 10.46 -8.47
CA GLY A 131 -1.07 10.69 -9.46
C GLY A 131 -2.50 10.66 -8.91
N ASP A 132 -2.77 9.90 -7.85
CA ASP A 132 -4.10 9.77 -7.25
C ASP A 132 -4.34 10.67 -6.03
N ILE A 133 -3.42 11.55 -5.67
CA ILE A 133 -3.61 12.45 -4.51
C ILE A 133 -4.89 13.28 -4.66
N ALA A 134 -5.16 13.82 -5.85
CA ALA A 134 -6.36 14.60 -6.10
C ALA A 134 -7.63 13.74 -6.01
N ALA A 135 -7.60 12.52 -6.53
CA ALA A 135 -8.70 11.56 -6.47
C ALA A 135 -9.01 11.17 -5.02
N LEU A 136 -7.99 10.86 -4.20
CA LEU A 136 -8.18 10.60 -2.78
C LEU A 136 -8.66 11.83 -2.03
N TRP A 137 -8.19 13.04 -2.37
CA TRP A 137 -8.61 14.27 -1.72
C TRP A 137 -10.12 14.48 -1.86
N VAL A 138 -10.62 14.53 -3.09
CA VAL A 138 -12.04 14.80 -3.36
C VAL A 138 -12.90 13.54 -3.11
N GLY A 139 -12.48 12.39 -3.62
CA GLY A 139 -13.18 11.13 -3.42
C GLY A 139 -13.24 10.71 -1.95
N GLY A 140 -12.18 10.91 -1.20
CA GLY A 140 -12.14 10.66 0.24
C GLY A 140 -13.08 11.58 1.02
N TRP A 141 -13.21 12.84 0.61
CA TRP A 141 -14.20 13.78 1.19
C TRP A 141 -15.63 13.26 0.99
N LEU A 142 -15.98 12.86 -0.22
CA LEU A 142 -17.26 12.21 -0.52
C LEU A 142 -17.44 10.89 0.24
N GLY A 143 -16.38 10.13 0.38
CA GLY A 143 -16.34 8.82 1.04
C GLY A 143 -16.27 8.88 2.57
N GLY A 144 -16.46 10.06 3.22
CA GLY A 144 -16.58 10.17 4.67
C GLY A 144 -15.35 10.65 5.41
N ARG A 145 -14.27 11.04 4.72
CA ARG A 145 -13.13 11.70 5.34
C ARG A 145 -13.45 13.18 5.58
N TYR A 146 -14.01 13.49 6.72
CA TYR A 146 -14.40 14.87 7.11
C TYR A 146 -13.30 15.60 7.88
N LYS A 147 -12.06 15.29 7.55
CA LYS A 147 -10.81 15.92 8.03
C LYS A 147 -9.97 16.34 6.83
N PRO A 148 -9.08 17.34 7.00
CA PRO A 148 -8.11 17.69 5.96
C PRO A 148 -7.26 16.49 5.53
N LEU A 149 -6.98 16.35 4.24
CA LEU A 149 -5.97 15.42 3.76
C LEU A 149 -4.59 16.03 4.03
N GLN A 150 -3.76 15.34 4.80
CA GLN A 150 -2.40 15.75 5.14
C GLN A 150 -1.41 15.08 4.16
N VAL A 151 -0.70 15.86 3.39
CA VAL A 151 0.33 15.36 2.45
C VAL A 151 1.70 15.75 2.96
N TYR A 152 2.49 14.77 3.34
CA TYR A 152 3.88 14.91 3.75
C TYR A 152 4.76 14.60 2.55
N GLY A 153 5.60 15.54 2.15
CA GLY A 153 6.48 15.32 1.01
C GLY A 153 7.70 16.25 1.00
N PRO A 154 8.70 15.94 0.17
CA PRO A 154 9.95 16.67 0.14
C PRO A 154 9.82 18.04 -0.50
N SER A 155 10.69 18.94 -0.11
CA SER A 155 11.02 20.13 -0.90
C SER A 155 11.71 19.71 -2.20
N GLY A 156 11.53 20.48 -3.27
CA GLY A 156 12.34 20.31 -4.47
C GLY A 156 13.74 20.94 -4.33
N SER A 157 14.55 20.81 -5.37
CA SER A 157 15.80 21.58 -5.51
C SER A 157 15.54 23.09 -5.66
N THR A 158 14.34 23.44 -6.10
CA THR A 158 13.78 24.80 -6.08
C THR A 158 12.36 24.75 -5.54
N PRO A 159 11.80 25.87 -5.04
CA PRO A 159 10.44 25.89 -4.48
C PRO A 159 9.36 25.35 -5.43
N GLU A 160 9.48 25.62 -6.74
CA GLU A 160 8.52 25.22 -7.77
C GLU A 160 8.43 23.70 -7.94
N LEU A 161 9.46 22.97 -7.51
CA LEU A 161 9.58 21.52 -7.63
C LEU A 161 9.26 20.81 -6.32
N GLY A 162 8.78 21.55 -5.31
CA GLY A 162 8.44 21.01 -4.00
C GLY A 162 6.98 20.61 -3.86
N THR A 163 6.72 19.82 -2.84
CA THR A 163 5.38 19.29 -2.51
C THR A 163 4.37 20.41 -2.26
N LYS A 164 4.80 21.54 -1.64
CA LYS A 164 3.90 22.64 -1.35
C LYS A 164 3.30 23.23 -2.63
N VAL A 165 4.14 23.56 -3.60
CA VAL A 165 3.71 24.13 -4.88
C VAL A 165 2.90 23.11 -5.68
N HIS A 166 3.29 21.84 -5.66
CA HIS A 166 2.51 20.77 -6.27
C HIS A 166 1.07 20.72 -5.74
N ILE A 167 0.89 20.74 -4.42
CA ILE A 167 -0.46 20.73 -3.79
C ILE A 167 -1.23 22.04 -4.07
N ASP A 168 -0.57 23.19 -4.11
CA ASP A 168 -1.21 24.47 -4.46
C ASP A 168 -1.76 24.42 -5.91
N HIS A 169 -1.03 23.80 -6.84
CA HIS A 169 -1.51 23.58 -8.21
C HIS A 169 -2.64 22.56 -8.29
N ILE A 170 -2.61 21.48 -7.51
CA ILE A 170 -3.73 20.54 -7.39
C ILE A 170 -5.00 21.28 -6.93
N ARG A 171 -4.91 22.13 -5.90
CA ARG A 171 -6.05 22.94 -5.45
C ARG A 171 -6.62 23.82 -6.54
N ALA A 172 -5.76 24.49 -7.31
CA ALA A 172 -6.17 25.34 -8.41
C ALA A 172 -6.84 24.55 -9.53
N ALA A 173 -6.26 23.41 -9.91
CA ALA A 173 -6.80 22.55 -10.96
C ALA A 173 -8.19 21.97 -10.62
N TRP A 174 -8.43 21.67 -9.34
CA TRP A 174 -9.68 21.05 -8.87
C TRP A 174 -10.65 22.04 -8.21
N ALA A 175 -10.43 23.34 -8.35
CA ALA A 175 -11.25 24.38 -7.77
C ALA A 175 -12.74 24.28 -8.17
N TRP A 176 -13.04 23.91 -9.41
CA TRP A 176 -14.40 23.71 -9.89
C TRP A 176 -15.12 22.61 -9.09
N ASP A 177 -14.48 21.47 -8.89
CA ASP A 177 -15.07 20.34 -8.17
C ASP A 177 -15.28 20.70 -6.69
N VAL A 178 -14.25 21.18 -6.02
CA VAL A 178 -14.29 21.52 -4.59
C VAL A 178 -15.33 22.59 -4.28
N THR A 179 -15.38 23.66 -5.08
CA THR A 179 -16.36 24.75 -4.87
C THR A 179 -17.80 24.31 -5.13
N SER A 180 -18.01 23.35 -6.05
CA SER A 180 -19.35 22.82 -6.33
C SER A 180 -19.95 22.00 -5.16
N ARG A 181 -19.11 21.52 -4.25
CA ARG A 181 -19.49 20.70 -3.07
C ARG A 181 -19.52 21.49 -1.77
N ALA A 182 -18.99 22.70 -1.77
CA ALA A 182 -18.96 23.56 -0.59
C ALA A 182 -20.38 23.80 -0.04
N GLY A 183 -20.52 23.74 1.27
CA GLY A 183 -21.82 23.87 1.96
C GLY A 183 -22.69 22.61 1.95
N THR A 184 -22.46 21.66 1.05
CA THR A 184 -23.15 20.36 1.04
C THR A 184 -22.42 19.33 1.89
N LEU A 185 -21.10 19.25 1.75
CA LEU A 185 -20.24 18.35 2.52
C LEU A 185 -19.60 19.09 3.71
N PRO A 186 -19.20 18.38 4.78
CA PRO A 186 -18.45 18.97 5.89
C PRO A 186 -17.15 19.63 5.39
N ASN A 187 -16.92 20.90 5.75
CA ASN A 187 -15.87 21.74 5.17
C ASN A 187 -14.46 21.15 5.30
N ALA A 188 -14.12 20.63 6.46
CA ALA A 188 -12.77 20.19 6.75
C ALA A 188 -12.28 19.08 5.78
N GLY A 189 -13.20 18.26 5.26
CA GLY A 189 -12.85 17.23 4.27
C GLY A 189 -12.44 17.79 2.90
N GLY A 190 -12.88 19.02 2.59
CA GLY A 190 -12.49 19.76 1.40
C GLY A 190 -11.11 20.42 1.48
N GLU A 191 -10.45 20.32 2.63
CA GLU A 191 -9.09 20.85 2.80
C GLU A 191 -8.02 19.82 2.47
N ILE A 192 -6.93 20.28 1.87
CA ILE A 192 -5.69 19.51 1.66
C ILE A 192 -4.51 20.35 2.14
N VAL A 193 -3.65 19.77 2.97
CA VAL A 193 -2.54 20.48 3.63
C VAL A 193 -1.22 19.83 3.26
N ALA A 194 -0.30 20.63 2.71
CA ALA A 194 1.07 20.19 2.44
C ALA A 194 1.96 20.40 3.67
N HIS A 195 2.64 19.33 4.07
CA HIS A 195 3.73 19.32 5.06
C HIS A 195 5.05 19.08 4.33
N GLU A 196 5.61 20.15 3.80
CA GLU A 196 6.86 20.09 3.08
C GLU A 196 8.05 20.10 4.06
N PHE A 197 9.04 19.26 3.80
CA PHE A 197 10.26 19.15 4.59
C PHE A 197 11.51 19.10 3.69
N ASP A 198 12.65 19.45 4.25
CA ASP A 198 13.95 19.49 3.55
C ASP A 198 14.38 18.05 3.16
N TYR A 199 14.38 17.75 1.86
CA TYR A 199 14.74 16.44 1.29
C TYR A 199 16.20 16.02 1.62
N SER A 200 17.07 16.98 1.91
CA SER A 200 18.49 16.71 2.15
C SER A 200 18.80 16.22 3.57
N LYS A 201 17.81 16.24 4.47
CA LYS A 201 17.99 15.95 5.90
C LYS A 201 17.31 14.66 6.34
N ILE A 202 17.92 14.02 7.35
CA ILE A 202 17.24 12.99 8.13
C ILE A 202 16.43 13.72 9.21
N ALA A 203 15.09 13.56 9.19
CA ALA A 203 14.21 14.28 10.10
C ALA A 203 12.99 13.43 10.51
N VAL A 204 12.51 13.61 11.74
CA VAL A 204 11.21 13.10 12.18
C VAL A 204 10.14 14.07 11.67
N ILE A 205 9.31 13.63 10.74
CA ILE A 205 8.27 14.45 10.08
C ILE A 205 6.87 14.19 10.63
N TYR A 206 6.68 13.07 11.33
CA TYR A 206 5.45 12.73 12.03
C TYR A 206 5.78 12.02 13.35
N ASN A 207 5.14 12.47 14.45
CA ASN A 207 5.32 11.85 15.76
C ASN A 207 4.04 12.06 16.59
N LYS A 208 3.06 11.17 16.41
CA LYS A 208 1.77 11.23 17.13
C LYS A 208 1.30 9.80 17.44
N ASN A 209 0.53 9.64 18.53
CA ASN A 209 -0.14 8.39 18.93
C ASN A 209 0.81 7.18 19.03
N GLY A 210 2.09 7.43 19.37
CA GLY A 210 3.13 6.39 19.45
C GLY A 210 3.65 5.92 18.08
N VAL A 211 3.27 6.59 17.00
CA VAL A 211 3.81 6.38 15.65
C VAL A 211 4.81 7.47 15.34
N LYS A 212 5.99 7.07 14.89
CA LYS A 212 7.04 7.97 14.42
C LYS A 212 7.35 7.68 12.95
N VAL A 213 7.33 8.71 12.09
CA VAL A 213 7.83 8.61 10.72
C VAL A 213 9.05 9.49 10.57
N THR A 214 10.15 8.88 10.16
CA THR A 214 11.43 9.54 9.86
C THR A 214 11.63 9.51 8.35
N THR A 215 11.98 10.65 7.76
CA THR A 215 12.42 10.77 6.38
C THR A 215 13.95 10.82 6.29
N PHE A 216 14.49 10.39 5.17
CA PHE A 216 15.93 10.48 4.85
C PHE A 216 16.13 10.51 3.33
N PRO A 217 17.29 11.11 2.87
CA PRO A 217 17.54 11.29 1.44
C PRO A 217 17.53 9.98 0.64
N ALA A 218 16.95 10.03 -0.54
CA ALA A 218 17.07 9.03 -1.60
C ALA A 218 17.86 9.59 -2.79
N ILE A 219 18.38 8.72 -3.65
CA ILE A 219 19.11 9.10 -4.85
C ILE A 219 18.35 8.57 -6.07
N HIS A 220 17.72 9.48 -6.79
CA HIS A 220 16.98 9.19 -8.01
C HIS A 220 17.45 10.12 -9.14
N ILE A 221 16.69 10.28 -10.20
CA ILE A 221 17.06 11.06 -11.40
C ILE A 221 17.37 12.54 -11.10
N ARG A 222 16.80 13.09 -10.04
CA ARG A 222 17.01 14.47 -9.60
C ARG A 222 16.91 14.63 -8.09
N ASP A 223 17.37 15.77 -7.59
CA ASP A 223 17.22 16.17 -6.19
C ASP A 223 15.75 16.31 -5.80
N GLY A 224 15.41 15.91 -4.57
CA GLY A 224 14.07 16.00 -4.01
C GLY A 224 13.48 14.64 -3.60
N SER A 225 14.08 13.52 -4.00
CA SER A 225 13.59 12.19 -3.60
C SER A 225 14.01 11.83 -2.17
N VAL A 226 13.11 11.13 -1.46
CA VAL A 226 13.33 10.67 -0.08
C VAL A 226 12.77 9.27 0.13
N SER A 227 13.24 8.64 1.21
CA SER A 227 12.70 7.40 1.74
C SER A 227 12.12 7.63 3.13
N PHE A 228 11.32 6.69 3.63
CA PHE A 228 10.65 6.80 4.93
C PHE A 228 10.91 5.58 5.80
N ARG A 229 10.91 5.81 7.13
CA ARG A 229 10.83 4.76 8.13
C ARG A 229 9.70 5.08 9.10
N LEU A 230 8.74 4.16 9.25
CA LEU A 230 7.71 4.18 10.26
C LEU A 230 8.09 3.23 11.40
N ASP A 231 8.12 3.75 12.61
CA ASP A 231 8.32 2.98 13.84
C ASP A 231 7.06 3.05 14.71
N TRP A 232 6.55 1.88 15.13
CA TRP A 232 5.40 1.78 16.01
C TRP A 232 5.44 0.53 16.89
N LYS A 233 5.35 0.70 18.22
CA LYS A 233 5.35 -0.39 19.22
C LYS A 233 6.45 -1.43 19.01
N GLY A 234 7.61 -0.97 18.57
CA GLY A 234 8.78 -1.77 18.30
C GLY A 234 8.73 -2.51 16.94
N LEU A 235 7.69 -2.36 16.13
CA LEU A 235 7.67 -2.75 14.73
C LEU A 235 8.19 -1.62 13.88
N SER A 236 8.77 -1.96 12.72
CA SER A 236 9.33 -1.00 11.78
C SER A 236 9.02 -1.37 10.33
N PHE A 237 8.57 -0.37 9.58
CA PHE A 237 8.34 -0.43 8.14
C PHE A 237 9.22 0.62 7.47
N VAL A 238 9.94 0.25 6.42
CA VAL A 238 10.76 1.17 5.61
C VAL A 238 10.28 1.13 4.17
N PHE A 239 10.07 2.31 3.62
CA PHE A 239 9.66 2.51 2.24
C PHE A 239 10.74 3.29 1.48
N GLY A 240 11.28 2.69 0.41
CA GLY A 240 12.38 3.23 -0.36
C GLY A 240 11.98 4.40 -1.27
N GLY A 241 10.77 4.36 -1.82
CA GLY A 241 10.48 5.12 -3.03
C GLY A 241 11.40 4.65 -4.16
N ASP A 242 11.62 5.50 -5.16
CA ASP A 242 12.59 5.25 -6.21
C ASP A 242 13.97 5.74 -5.78
N SER A 243 14.93 4.85 -5.80
CA SER A 243 16.29 5.15 -5.34
C SER A 243 17.30 4.09 -5.73
N VAL A 244 18.45 4.49 -6.20
CA VAL A 244 19.61 3.59 -6.22
C VAL A 244 20.10 3.31 -4.79
N PRO A 245 20.80 2.18 -4.53
CA PRO A 245 21.34 1.87 -3.21
C PRO A 245 22.22 3.00 -2.69
N ASN A 246 21.93 3.48 -1.48
CA ASN A 246 22.64 4.61 -0.89
C ASN A 246 22.94 4.42 0.60
N LYS A 247 23.85 5.25 1.12
CA LYS A 247 24.34 5.15 2.51
C LYS A 247 23.26 5.46 3.55
N TRP A 248 22.34 6.38 3.26
CA TRP A 248 21.28 6.76 4.19
C TRP A 248 20.30 5.63 4.34
N PHE A 249 19.85 5.05 3.20
CA PHE A 249 18.96 3.87 3.23
C PHE A 249 19.61 2.69 3.96
N ALA A 250 20.87 2.36 3.65
CA ALA A 250 21.59 1.27 4.29
C ALA A 250 21.72 1.44 5.81
N LYS A 251 21.73 2.69 6.31
CA LYS A 251 21.79 3.00 7.75
C LYS A 251 20.39 2.94 8.38
N GLU A 252 19.43 3.70 7.83
CA GLU A 252 18.12 3.90 8.45
C GLU A 252 17.20 2.66 8.34
N ALA A 253 17.39 1.84 7.30
CA ALA A 253 16.64 0.60 7.11
C ALA A 253 17.22 -0.61 7.85
N LYS A 254 18.42 -0.48 8.46
CA LYS A 254 19.11 -1.61 9.09
C LYS A 254 18.25 -2.32 10.13
N GLY A 255 18.07 -3.64 9.96
CA GLY A 255 17.35 -4.50 10.89
C GLY A 255 15.85 -4.20 11.03
N ALA A 256 15.25 -3.48 10.06
CA ALA A 256 13.83 -3.24 10.07
C ALA A 256 13.01 -4.52 9.88
N ASP A 257 11.74 -4.51 10.34
CA ASP A 257 10.89 -5.68 10.19
C ASP A 257 10.51 -5.90 8.72
N VAL A 258 10.03 -4.87 8.03
CA VAL A 258 9.72 -4.92 6.60
C VAL A 258 10.43 -3.78 5.89
N VAL A 259 11.12 -4.10 4.79
CA VAL A 259 11.77 -3.13 3.91
C VAL A 259 11.22 -3.29 2.52
N VAL A 260 10.46 -2.30 2.06
CA VAL A 260 9.97 -2.16 0.70
C VAL A 260 10.93 -1.26 -0.06
N HIS A 261 11.47 -1.74 -1.17
CA HIS A 261 12.39 -0.97 -2.00
C HIS A 261 12.18 -1.35 -3.46
N GLU A 262 12.36 -0.39 -4.37
CA GLU A 262 12.30 -0.69 -5.79
C GLU A 262 13.33 -1.75 -6.19
N CYS A 263 12.94 -2.59 -7.13
CA CYS A 263 13.79 -3.60 -7.74
C CYS A 263 13.51 -3.64 -9.24
N PHE A 264 14.20 -2.80 -9.98
CA PHE A 264 13.94 -2.55 -11.39
C PHE A 264 14.45 -3.68 -12.28
N PHE A 265 14.27 -3.55 -13.60
CA PHE A 265 14.74 -4.49 -14.59
C PHE A 265 16.26 -4.58 -14.67
N THR A 266 16.78 -5.66 -15.28
CA THR A 266 18.17 -5.68 -15.73
C THR A 266 18.35 -4.77 -16.95
N PRO A 267 19.58 -4.32 -17.26
CA PRO A 267 19.85 -3.58 -18.49
C PRO A 267 19.44 -4.36 -19.75
N GLU A 268 19.64 -5.65 -19.77
CA GLU A 268 19.30 -6.55 -20.87
C GLU A 268 17.78 -6.60 -21.11
N GLN A 269 17.01 -6.84 -20.05
CA GLN A 269 15.54 -6.80 -20.11
C GLN A 269 15.06 -5.44 -20.61
N TRP A 270 15.67 -4.34 -20.14
CA TRP A 270 15.25 -3.01 -20.55
C TRP A 270 15.56 -2.70 -22.02
N VAL A 271 16.65 -3.25 -22.56
CA VAL A 271 16.90 -3.20 -24.02
C VAL A 271 15.80 -3.91 -24.80
N GLU A 272 15.41 -5.11 -24.38
CA GLU A 272 14.34 -5.89 -25.02
C GLU A 272 12.98 -5.17 -24.95
N ILE A 273 12.64 -4.63 -23.79
CA ILE A 273 11.34 -3.99 -23.51
C ILE A 273 11.23 -2.64 -24.22
N SER A 274 12.26 -1.81 -24.11
CA SER A 274 12.20 -0.40 -24.53
C SER A 274 12.76 -0.14 -25.93
N GLY A 275 13.59 -1.06 -26.44
CA GLY A 275 14.37 -0.84 -27.65
C GLY A 275 15.52 0.16 -27.49
N PHE A 276 15.86 0.55 -26.26
CA PHE A 276 16.95 1.50 -26.02
C PHE A 276 18.32 0.88 -26.31
N PRO A 277 19.30 1.68 -26.77
CA PRO A 277 20.70 1.25 -26.77
C PRO A 277 21.15 0.83 -25.37
N TYR A 278 21.97 -0.22 -25.26
CA TYR A 278 22.42 -0.78 -23.97
C TYR A 278 22.96 0.26 -22.98
N LYS A 279 23.73 1.24 -23.46
CA LYS A 279 24.25 2.31 -22.61
C LYS A 279 23.14 3.13 -21.93
N GLN A 280 22.05 3.40 -22.66
CA GLN A 280 20.92 4.13 -22.13
C GLN A 280 20.10 3.23 -21.19
N ALA A 281 19.88 1.97 -21.55
CA ALA A 281 19.22 0.99 -20.70
C ALA A 281 19.97 0.81 -19.38
N TYR A 282 21.29 0.65 -19.43
CA TYR A 282 22.16 0.57 -18.25
C TYR A 282 22.03 1.82 -17.38
N TRP A 283 22.01 3.02 -17.97
CA TRP A 283 21.86 4.26 -17.22
C TRP A 283 20.53 4.33 -16.48
N VAL A 284 19.42 3.99 -17.15
CA VAL A 284 18.08 3.96 -16.53
C VAL A 284 18.06 2.93 -15.39
N THR A 285 18.42 1.70 -15.66
CA THR A 285 18.25 0.59 -14.71
C THR A 285 19.25 0.56 -13.57
N SER A 286 20.40 1.26 -13.69
CA SER A 286 21.52 1.11 -12.74
C SER A 286 22.02 2.43 -12.17
N GLN A 287 21.63 3.59 -12.73
CA GLN A 287 22.03 4.92 -12.24
C GLN A 287 20.84 5.74 -11.75
N ILE A 288 19.62 5.38 -12.17
CA ILE A 288 18.36 6.01 -11.73
C ILE A 288 17.61 5.08 -10.81
N HIS A 289 17.57 3.78 -11.15
CA HIS A 289 16.87 2.72 -10.44
C HIS A 289 17.82 1.66 -9.89
N THR A 290 17.29 0.74 -9.11
CA THR A 290 18.01 -0.35 -8.46
C THR A 290 17.84 -1.65 -9.22
N PRO A 291 18.85 -2.15 -9.96
CA PRO A 291 18.75 -3.45 -10.61
C PRO A 291 18.79 -4.60 -9.59
N PRO A 292 18.33 -5.82 -9.97
CA PRO A 292 18.12 -6.95 -9.05
C PRO A 292 19.31 -7.32 -8.17
N GLU A 293 20.51 -7.44 -8.75
CA GLU A 293 21.71 -7.76 -7.97
C GLU A 293 22.10 -6.66 -6.97
N ALA A 294 21.84 -5.40 -7.31
CA ALA A 294 22.10 -4.27 -6.43
C ALA A 294 21.09 -4.22 -5.27
N PHE A 295 19.81 -4.54 -5.55
CA PHE A 295 18.79 -4.75 -4.53
C PHE A 295 19.24 -5.85 -3.55
N GLY A 296 19.66 -7.01 -4.06
CA GLY A 296 20.13 -8.10 -3.21
C GLY A 296 21.32 -7.72 -2.34
N LYS A 297 22.31 -6.99 -2.88
CA LYS A 297 23.46 -6.47 -2.11
C LYS A 297 23.02 -5.50 -1.01
N LEU A 298 22.04 -4.63 -1.32
CA LEU A 298 21.49 -3.70 -0.34
C LEU A 298 20.76 -4.45 0.78
N MET A 299 19.90 -5.43 0.46
CA MET A 299 19.17 -6.22 1.46
C MET A 299 20.10 -7.09 2.31
N SER A 300 21.19 -7.63 1.75
CA SER A 300 22.26 -8.34 2.50
C SER A 300 22.94 -7.43 3.52
N LYS A 301 23.05 -6.13 3.25
CA LYS A 301 23.62 -5.14 4.16
C LYS A 301 22.60 -4.67 5.21
N VAL A 302 21.36 -4.46 4.81
CA VAL A 302 20.26 -3.98 5.67
C VAL A 302 19.77 -5.06 6.62
N LYS A 303 19.69 -6.32 6.15
CA LYS A 303 19.23 -7.50 6.89
C LYS A 303 17.82 -7.31 7.49
N PRO A 304 16.79 -7.05 6.67
CA PRO A 304 15.43 -6.96 7.16
C PRO A 304 14.90 -8.33 7.57
N ARG A 305 13.83 -8.37 8.37
CA ARG A 305 13.08 -9.62 8.60
C ARG A 305 12.34 -10.06 7.35
N MET A 306 11.90 -9.10 6.50
CA MET A 306 11.31 -9.33 5.18
C MET A 306 11.73 -8.22 4.23
N ALA A 307 12.37 -8.57 3.13
CA ALA A 307 12.58 -7.70 1.98
C ALA A 307 11.38 -7.82 1.03
N VAL A 308 10.90 -6.68 0.52
CA VAL A 308 9.81 -6.62 -0.46
C VAL A 308 10.30 -5.84 -1.67
N ALA A 309 10.33 -6.52 -2.82
CA ALA A 309 10.69 -5.95 -4.10
C ALA A 309 9.43 -5.47 -4.83
N TYR A 310 9.44 -4.29 -5.43
CA TYR A 310 8.37 -3.71 -6.23
C TYR A 310 8.96 -2.82 -7.35
N HIS A 311 8.15 -2.16 -8.14
CA HIS A 311 8.52 -1.23 -9.21
C HIS A 311 9.06 -1.95 -10.45
N TYR A 312 8.37 -3.00 -10.87
CA TYR A 312 8.57 -3.76 -12.09
C TYR A 312 7.22 -4.18 -12.66
N TRP A 313 7.18 -4.59 -13.91
CA TRP A 313 5.96 -5.20 -14.46
C TRP A 313 5.80 -6.62 -13.93
N ASN A 314 4.64 -6.91 -13.38
CA ASN A 314 4.28 -8.21 -12.80
C ASN A 314 4.04 -9.31 -13.86
N HIS A 315 4.77 -9.26 -14.94
CA HIS A 315 4.78 -10.33 -15.94
C HIS A 315 5.70 -11.46 -15.46
N ARG A 316 5.21 -12.68 -15.50
CA ARG A 316 5.87 -13.82 -14.87
C ARG A 316 7.34 -14.02 -15.32
N ASP A 317 7.62 -13.86 -16.62
CA ASP A 317 8.98 -14.05 -17.15
C ASP A 317 9.92 -12.95 -16.65
N ILE A 318 9.42 -11.72 -16.53
CA ILE A 318 10.17 -10.59 -15.99
C ILE A 318 10.46 -10.79 -14.49
N GLU A 319 9.44 -11.17 -13.73
CA GLU A 319 9.54 -11.37 -12.29
C GLU A 319 10.53 -12.47 -11.93
N LEU A 320 10.54 -13.58 -12.69
CA LEU A 320 11.46 -14.70 -12.47
C LEU A 320 12.92 -14.26 -12.64
N ASP A 321 13.24 -13.54 -13.69
CA ASP A 321 14.60 -13.04 -13.93
C ASP A 321 15.04 -12.05 -12.85
N ILE A 322 14.14 -11.17 -12.41
CA ILE A 322 14.41 -10.25 -11.30
C ILE A 322 14.69 -11.04 -10.02
N PHE A 323 13.85 -12.02 -9.71
CA PHE A 323 14.03 -12.90 -8.55
C PHE A 323 15.37 -13.61 -8.57
N GLU A 324 15.73 -14.21 -9.70
CA GLU A 324 17.02 -14.89 -9.87
C GLU A 324 18.19 -13.89 -9.73
N GLY A 325 18.06 -12.70 -10.28
CA GLY A 325 19.04 -11.63 -10.12
C GLY A 325 19.26 -11.23 -8.66
N VAL A 326 18.17 -11.07 -7.89
CA VAL A 326 18.25 -10.80 -6.45
C VAL A 326 18.92 -11.95 -5.70
N ARG A 327 18.56 -13.20 -6.03
CA ARG A 327 19.09 -14.40 -5.36
C ARG A 327 20.58 -14.64 -5.57
N LYS A 328 21.20 -14.02 -6.56
CA LYS A 328 22.67 -14.05 -6.70
C LYS A 328 23.40 -13.36 -5.55
N THR A 329 22.74 -12.45 -4.82
CA THR A 329 23.39 -11.60 -3.82
C THR A 329 22.63 -11.49 -2.49
N TYR A 330 21.45 -12.11 -2.38
CA TYR A 330 20.62 -12.13 -1.18
C TYR A 330 19.90 -13.46 -0.99
N ASP A 331 20.12 -14.11 0.13
CA ASP A 331 19.52 -15.39 0.52
C ASP A 331 18.45 -15.26 1.62
N GLY A 332 18.22 -14.05 2.13
CA GLY A 332 17.24 -13.77 3.17
C GLY A 332 15.78 -13.82 2.70
N PRO A 333 14.83 -13.58 3.62
CA PRO A 333 13.40 -13.55 3.31
C PRO A 333 13.06 -12.46 2.29
N LEU A 334 12.41 -12.85 1.18
CA LEU A 334 12.08 -12.00 0.05
C LEU A 334 10.65 -12.25 -0.41
N THR A 335 9.92 -11.18 -0.62
CA THR A 335 8.63 -11.17 -1.32
C THR A 335 8.80 -10.37 -2.61
N MET A 336 8.52 -10.99 -3.74
CA MET A 336 8.22 -10.29 -4.99
C MET A 336 6.77 -9.81 -4.85
N SER A 337 6.56 -8.49 -4.87
CA SER A 337 5.26 -7.94 -4.53
C SER A 337 4.46 -7.63 -5.78
N ASP A 338 3.32 -8.28 -5.90
CA ASP A 338 2.25 -7.89 -6.81
C ASP A 338 1.28 -6.93 -6.13
N ASP A 339 0.44 -6.28 -6.94
CA ASP A 339 -0.71 -5.54 -6.43
C ASP A 339 -1.54 -6.46 -5.52
N LEU A 340 -2.01 -5.90 -4.41
CA LEU A 340 -2.83 -6.60 -3.43
C LEU A 340 -2.08 -7.66 -2.60
N THR A 341 -0.75 -7.68 -2.64
CA THR A 341 0.07 -8.41 -1.66
C THR A 341 -0.13 -7.81 -0.28
N VAL A 342 -0.39 -8.66 0.72
CA VAL A 342 -0.63 -8.25 2.12
C VAL A 342 0.37 -8.89 3.04
N LEU A 343 0.98 -8.09 3.92
CA LEU A 343 1.86 -8.56 4.97
C LEU A 343 1.24 -8.24 6.35
N ASN A 344 0.97 -9.26 7.16
CA ASN A 344 0.65 -9.08 8.57
C ASN A 344 1.92 -9.24 9.40
N VAL A 345 2.28 -8.21 10.13
CA VAL A 345 3.56 -8.09 10.85
C VAL A 345 3.33 -8.02 12.34
N THR A 346 3.92 -8.95 13.07
CA THR A 346 4.04 -8.94 14.52
C THR A 346 5.51 -9.10 14.93
N LYS A 347 5.83 -9.03 16.23
CA LYS A 347 7.19 -9.31 16.71
C LYS A 347 7.63 -10.75 16.42
N ASP A 348 6.69 -11.68 16.45
CA ASP A 348 7.00 -13.11 16.37
C ASP A 348 7.05 -13.63 14.94
N HIS A 349 6.29 -13.00 14.02
CA HIS A 349 6.15 -13.50 12.65
C HIS A 349 5.72 -12.42 11.65
N ILE A 350 5.94 -12.70 10.38
CA ILE A 350 5.39 -11.99 9.24
C ILE A 350 4.68 -13.03 8.37
N GLU A 351 3.41 -12.77 8.06
CA GLU A 351 2.62 -13.58 7.13
C GLU A 351 2.42 -12.81 5.83
N VAL A 352 2.79 -13.42 4.72
CA VAL A 352 2.54 -12.87 3.38
C VAL A 352 1.30 -13.54 2.81
N ARG A 353 0.36 -12.74 2.34
CA ARG A 353 -0.94 -13.19 1.85
C ARG A 353 -1.36 -12.38 0.63
N GLU A 354 -2.39 -12.84 -0.05
CA GLU A 354 -3.08 -12.11 -1.11
C GLU A 354 -4.42 -11.62 -0.57
N VAL A 355 -4.88 -10.46 -1.01
CA VAL A 355 -6.21 -9.97 -0.65
C VAL A 355 -7.21 -10.24 -1.78
N THR A 356 -8.42 -10.63 -1.41
CA THR A 356 -9.54 -10.66 -2.35
C THR A 356 -10.07 -9.24 -2.51
N PHE A 357 -10.13 -8.80 -3.76
CA PHE A 357 -10.58 -7.48 -4.15
C PHE A 357 -12.08 -7.54 -4.52
N ASN A 358 -12.87 -6.63 -3.97
CA ASN A 358 -14.29 -6.53 -4.30
C ASN A 358 -14.51 -5.51 -5.43
N HIS A 359 -14.77 -6.00 -6.63
CA HIS A 359 -14.99 -5.17 -7.81
C HIS A 359 -16.30 -4.35 -7.77
N GLU A 360 -17.23 -4.68 -6.89
CA GLU A 360 -18.54 -4.04 -6.77
C GLU A 360 -18.65 -3.14 -5.53
N SER A 361 -17.56 -2.97 -4.78
CA SER A 361 -17.60 -2.14 -3.58
C SER A 361 -17.62 -0.65 -3.93
N TRP A 362 -18.29 0.11 -3.08
CA TRP A 362 -18.36 1.57 -3.15
C TRP A 362 -17.65 2.17 -1.94
N PRO A 363 -16.83 3.21 -2.12
CA PRO A 363 -16.20 3.91 -1.02
C PRO A 363 -17.22 4.80 -0.27
N MET A 364 -18.25 4.19 0.27
CA MET A 364 -19.30 4.88 1.02
C MET A 364 -18.88 4.94 2.47
N GLY A 365 -18.39 6.09 2.89
CA GLY A 365 -18.13 6.35 4.30
C GLY A 365 -19.43 6.39 5.11
N THR A 366 -19.48 5.57 6.13
CA THR A 366 -20.49 5.67 7.20
C THR A 366 -19.98 6.52 8.35
N SER A 367 -19.41 7.69 8.04
CA SER A 367 -18.86 8.55 9.08
C SER A 367 -19.99 9.01 10.02
N LYS A 368 -19.84 8.69 11.28
CA LYS A 368 -20.72 9.21 12.34
C LYS A 368 -20.66 10.73 12.46
N GLU A 369 -19.66 11.35 11.85
CA GLU A 369 -19.45 12.79 11.84
C GLU A 369 -20.32 13.51 10.79
N TRP A 370 -21.02 12.75 9.90
CA TRP A 370 -21.87 13.35 8.88
C TRP A 370 -22.88 14.35 9.45
N ASP A 371 -23.57 13.98 10.52
CA ASP A 371 -24.63 14.80 11.10
C ASP A 371 -24.12 15.97 11.95
N THR A 372 -22.91 15.87 12.49
CA THR A 372 -22.35 16.82 13.45
C THR A 372 -21.22 17.68 12.91
N ALA A 373 -20.58 17.29 11.78
CA ALA A 373 -19.46 18.02 11.22
C ALA A 373 -19.92 19.37 10.61
N PRO A 374 -19.23 20.48 10.91
CA PRO A 374 -19.59 21.79 10.38
C PRO A 374 -19.57 21.84 8.86
N ARG A 375 -20.62 22.41 8.28
CA ARG A 375 -20.71 22.77 6.86
C ARG A 375 -20.60 24.28 6.72
N GLY A 376 -19.86 24.75 5.73
CA GLY A 376 -19.82 26.17 5.41
C GLY A 376 -21.08 26.62 4.68
N GLU A 377 -21.08 27.88 4.34
CA GLU A 377 -22.11 28.42 3.45
C GLU A 377 -22.05 27.74 2.10
N PRO A 378 -23.20 27.35 1.52
CA PRO A 378 -23.25 26.88 0.16
C PRO A 378 -22.62 27.91 -0.78
N ALA A 379 -21.84 27.47 -1.74
CA ALA A 379 -21.29 28.37 -2.73
C ALA A 379 -22.45 29.05 -3.48
N THR A 380 -22.52 30.37 -3.35
CA THR A 380 -23.54 31.17 -4.04
C THR A 380 -23.19 31.37 -5.52
N GLY A 381 -24.17 31.43 -6.38
CA GLY A 381 -23.96 31.75 -7.80
C GLY A 381 -23.37 30.62 -8.66
N LEU A 382 -23.34 29.37 -8.16
CA LEU A 382 -22.88 28.19 -8.92
C LEU A 382 -23.63 27.99 -10.23
N MET A 383 -24.94 28.32 -10.24
CA MET A 383 -25.78 28.19 -11.43
C MET A 383 -26.48 29.50 -11.71
N LYS A 384 -26.22 30.07 -12.87
CA LYS A 384 -26.90 31.29 -13.32
C LYS A 384 -28.39 31.03 -13.61
N ASP A 385 -29.22 32.05 -13.47
CA ASP A 385 -30.69 31.91 -13.60
C ASP A 385 -31.16 31.43 -14.98
N TRP A 386 -30.44 31.78 -16.05
CA TRP A 386 -30.76 31.26 -17.35
C TRP A 386 -30.59 29.74 -17.49
N LEU A 387 -29.60 29.15 -16.78
CA LEU A 387 -29.43 27.69 -16.70
C LEU A 387 -30.54 27.04 -15.88
N LYS A 388 -30.93 27.67 -14.75
CA LYS A 388 -32.04 27.19 -13.92
C LYS A 388 -33.33 27.11 -14.71
N LYS A 389 -33.59 28.11 -15.55
CA LYS A 389 -34.75 28.17 -16.45
C LYS A 389 -34.73 27.14 -17.59
N GLY A 390 -33.58 26.53 -17.87
CA GLY A 390 -33.46 25.44 -18.81
C GLY A 390 -33.92 24.08 -18.33
N LYS A 391 -34.32 23.95 -17.06
CA LYS A 391 -34.83 22.69 -16.51
C LYS A 391 -36.20 22.39 -17.11
N LEU A 392 -36.44 21.16 -17.52
CA LEU A 392 -37.75 20.70 -17.97
C LEU A 392 -38.69 20.57 -16.78
N GLU A 393 -39.80 21.29 -16.79
CA GLU A 393 -40.81 21.24 -15.74
C GLU A 393 -41.45 19.86 -15.65
N GLY A 394 -41.72 19.39 -14.45
CA GLY A 394 -42.40 18.11 -14.17
C GLY A 394 -41.57 16.85 -14.43
N MET A 395 -40.32 16.96 -14.91
CA MET A 395 -39.46 15.77 -15.13
C MET A 395 -38.80 15.27 -13.85
N VAL A 396 -38.58 16.13 -12.88
CA VAL A 396 -38.06 15.74 -11.56
C VAL A 396 -39.24 15.62 -10.61
N PRO A 397 -39.48 14.46 -9.97
CA PRO A 397 -40.54 14.32 -8.99
C PRO A 397 -40.31 15.29 -7.83
N PRO A 398 -41.40 15.84 -7.24
CA PRO A 398 -41.28 16.66 -6.06
C PRO A 398 -40.60 15.86 -4.91
N PRO A 399 -39.87 16.52 -4.01
CA PRO A 399 -39.31 15.83 -2.86
C PRO A 399 -40.43 15.11 -2.11
N LYS A 400 -40.18 13.84 -1.74
CA LYS A 400 -41.09 13.15 -0.82
C LYS A 400 -41.11 14.01 0.45
N GLN A 401 -42.32 14.30 0.97
CA GLN A 401 -42.43 14.92 2.26
C GLN A 401 -41.59 14.12 3.25
N SER A 402 -40.74 14.81 4.02
CA SER A 402 -39.94 14.19 5.06
C SER A 402 -40.88 13.34 5.91
N ILE A 403 -40.58 12.05 6.01
CA ILE A 403 -41.11 11.23 7.07
C ILE A 403 -40.32 11.70 8.29
N ASP A 404 -40.90 12.63 9.04
CA ASP A 404 -40.35 13.08 10.33
C ASP A 404 -40.40 11.95 11.35
#